data_7a3c8981df33c5c50397492ccb3c986c
#
_entry.id   7a3c8981df33c5c50397492ccb3c986c
#
_cell.length_a   1.000
_cell.length_b   1.000
_cell.length_c   1.000
_cell.angle_alpha   90.00
_cell.angle_beta   90.00
_cell.angle_gamma   90.00
#
_symmetry.space_group_name_H-M   'P 1'
#
loop_
_entity.id
_entity.type
_entity.pdbx_description
1 polymer ?
#
loop_
_entity_poly.entity_id
_entity_poly.type
_entity_poly.pdbx_seq_one_letter_code
_entity_poly.pdbx_strand_id
1 'polypeptide(L)'
;MWLGTLAFTVLYTLLGLDRYATYHSGADLGIFMQSLLNPTAHFANTLEAGSHYLFHFSPVLELLAPLVRLTHGPFVLIFVQALACGLVAPAIFSIARKRTDERLALGIASIAFVYPALAGVTFTDFHENAFAAAGAAWLIASLDRRRFALAALCAVVLLGTKEDEAPIVAFLGLVAALWFWRRGDRPGAAFSLGASLIAVAVFASYFTIVRPLAGATEAWDPLHFYAWNGGRGDSGGLDLRGRATYALEALVPLAFVPLTTPAVVLAVPGLAEVLGSHLSITYTMGQHYAAVWIGPVLIAFALGIARVAARDRRRALLLVRACAVLCVLDLAVASPTHWGHFLRVRSAHDAALDRAIAAIPAGLDIGTFDEAYAHLGADPNAYSSAKALRPTILDDLSYHSPTWDAVRAQVERELAAGRAHVLASDDGVRLLARLPG
;
A
#
# COMPACT_ATOMS: atom_id res chain seq x y z
N MET A 1 -13.90 16.78 -11.58
CA MET A 1 -12.81 15.96 -11.00
C MET A 1 -13.07 15.61 -9.54
N TRP A 2 -13.33 16.58 -8.65
CA TRP A 2 -13.56 16.32 -7.21
C TRP A 2 -14.74 15.39 -6.90
N LEU A 3 -15.84 15.46 -7.69
CA LEU A 3 -16.95 14.51 -7.57
C LEU A 3 -16.52 13.08 -7.91
N GLY A 4 -15.67 12.90 -8.91
CA GLY A 4 -15.10 11.59 -9.23
C GLY A 4 -14.18 11.06 -8.11
N THR A 5 -13.34 11.94 -7.54
CA THR A 5 -12.52 11.60 -6.37
C THR A 5 -13.39 11.18 -5.18
N LEU A 6 -14.45 11.93 -4.87
CA LEU A 6 -15.38 11.59 -3.80
C LEU A 6 -16.07 10.24 -4.06
N ALA A 7 -16.58 10.04 -5.28
CA ALA A 7 -17.24 8.77 -5.66
C ALA A 7 -16.28 7.59 -5.55
N PHE A 8 -15.04 7.73 -6.02
CA PHE A 8 -13.99 6.72 -5.88
C PHE A 8 -13.70 6.42 -4.41
N THR A 9 -13.50 7.47 -3.61
CA THR A 9 -13.21 7.32 -2.17
C THR A 9 -14.34 6.58 -1.45
N VAL A 10 -15.59 7.00 -1.67
CA VAL A 10 -16.76 6.36 -1.05
C VAL A 10 -16.88 4.90 -1.50
N LEU A 11 -16.78 4.64 -2.80
CA LEU A 11 -16.88 3.29 -3.35
C LEU A 11 -15.84 2.36 -2.71
N TYR A 12 -14.56 2.72 -2.77
CA TYR A 12 -13.49 1.85 -2.24
C TYR A 12 -13.49 1.77 -0.72
N THR A 13 -13.96 2.80 -0.02
CA THR A 13 -14.19 2.71 1.43
C THR A 13 -15.26 1.65 1.74
N LEU A 14 -16.39 1.67 1.03
CA LEU A 14 -17.45 0.68 1.22
C LEU A 14 -16.99 -0.73 0.87
N LEU A 15 -16.27 -0.89 -0.23
CA LEU A 15 -15.69 -2.19 -0.63
C LEU A 15 -14.64 -2.69 0.36
N GLY A 16 -13.80 -1.81 0.90
CA GLY A 16 -12.82 -2.18 1.93
C GLY A 16 -13.47 -2.56 3.26
N LEU A 17 -14.54 -1.88 3.65
CA LEU A 17 -15.33 -2.24 4.85
C LEU A 17 -16.06 -3.57 4.65
N ASP A 18 -16.59 -3.83 3.47
CA ASP A 18 -17.22 -5.10 3.11
C ASP A 18 -16.19 -6.24 3.17
N ARG A 19 -15.00 -6.03 2.59
CA ARG A 19 -13.88 -6.97 2.67
C ARG A 19 -13.48 -7.27 4.12
N TYR A 20 -13.39 -6.24 4.96
CA TYR A 20 -13.13 -6.40 6.39
C TYR A 20 -14.26 -7.20 7.06
N ALA A 21 -15.52 -6.80 6.88
CA ALA A 21 -16.67 -7.42 7.53
C ALA A 21 -16.88 -8.90 7.15
N THR A 22 -16.27 -9.36 6.05
CA THR A 22 -16.32 -10.74 5.57
C THR A 22 -15.01 -11.50 5.77
N TYR A 23 -14.15 -11.06 6.68
CA TYR A 23 -12.88 -11.72 7.04
C TYR A 23 -11.94 -11.98 5.85
N HIS A 24 -11.78 -10.97 4.98
CA HIS A 24 -10.85 -11.02 3.85
C HIS A 24 -9.76 -9.95 3.90
N SER A 25 -9.65 -9.23 5.01
CA SER A 25 -8.51 -8.37 5.31
C SER A 25 -7.43 -9.18 5.99
N GLY A 26 -6.19 -9.00 5.58
CA GLY A 26 -5.07 -9.77 6.13
C GLY A 26 -4.37 -9.07 7.29
N ALA A 27 -3.19 -9.58 7.62
CA ALA A 27 -2.43 -9.16 8.79
C ALA A 27 -1.99 -7.70 8.77
N ASP A 28 -1.74 -7.11 7.59
CA ASP A 28 -1.25 -5.73 7.48
C ASP A 28 -2.20 -4.73 8.14
N LEU A 29 -3.52 -4.87 7.89
CA LEU A 29 -4.51 -4.03 8.57
C LEU A 29 -4.43 -4.18 10.10
N GLY A 30 -4.23 -5.39 10.59
CA GLY A 30 -4.07 -5.69 12.03
C GLY A 30 -2.81 -5.05 12.62
N ILE A 31 -1.67 -5.06 11.90
CA ILE A 31 -0.43 -4.40 12.27
C ILE A 31 -0.68 -2.92 12.54
N PHE A 32 -1.27 -2.21 11.58
CA PHE A 32 -1.50 -0.78 11.69
C PHE A 32 -2.57 -0.44 12.74
N MET A 33 -3.63 -1.24 12.85
CA MET A 33 -4.62 -1.05 13.91
C MET A 33 -3.98 -1.23 15.30
N GLN A 34 -3.22 -2.29 15.52
CA GLN A 34 -2.59 -2.55 16.80
C GLN A 34 -1.56 -1.48 17.15
N SER A 35 -0.72 -1.07 16.19
CA SER A 35 0.27 0.00 16.37
C SER A 35 -0.36 1.34 16.74
N LEU A 36 -1.51 1.69 16.17
CA LEU A 36 -2.16 2.99 16.36
C LEU A 36 -3.13 3.01 17.55
N LEU A 37 -3.75 1.88 17.90
CA LEU A 37 -4.66 1.77 19.01
C LEU A 37 -3.93 1.55 20.33
N ASN A 38 -2.77 0.89 20.32
CA ASN A 38 -2.01 0.60 21.51
C ASN A 38 -1.32 1.87 22.06
N PRO A 39 -1.74 2.41 23.22
CA PRO A 39 -1.21 3.67 23.75
C PRO A 39 0.16 3.54 24.39
N THR A 40 0.63 2.30 24.66
CA THR A 40 1.70 2.09 25.61
C THR A 40 3.09 2.01 25.00
N ALA A 41 3.23 1.87 23.70
CA ALA A 41 4.53 1.52 23.18
C ALA A 41 4.78 2.06 21.77
N HIS A 42 5.42 3.21 21.67
CA HIS A 42 6.31 3.51 20.55
C HIS A 42 5.90 2.95 19.18
N PHE A 43 4.61 2.99 18.85
CA PHE A 43 4.08 2.47 17.58
C PHE A 43 4.40 0.98 17.40
N ALA A 44 4.05 0.16 18.41
CA ALA A 44 4.39 -1.27 18.45
C ALA A 44 3.21 -2.18 18.14
N ASN A 45 3.52 -3.34 17.60
CA ASN A 45 2.58 -4.44 17.37
C ASN A 45 3.24 -5.80 17.62
N THR A 46 2.42 -6.83 17.77
CA THR A 46 2.88 -8.17 18.11
C THR A 46 3.42 -8.96 16.92
N LEU A 47 3.01 -8.64 15.69
CA LEU A 47 3.48 -9.32 14.48
C LEU A 47 4.93 -8.97 14.19
N GLU A 48 5.28 -7.71 14.31
CA GLU A 48 6.64 -7.21 14.18
C GLU A 48 7.46 -7.41 15.46
N ALA A 49 6.82 -7.84 16.54
CA ALA A 49 7.43 -8.09 17.85
C ALA A 49 8.11 -6.86 18.46
N GLY A 50 7.62 -5.66 18.17
CA GLY A 50 8.19 -4.42 18.67
C GLY A 50 7.66 -3.19 17.96
N SER A 51 8.47 -2.12 17.96
CA SER A 51 8.14 -0.88 17.27
C SER A 51 8.16 -1.06 15.76
N HIS A 52 7.13 -0.57 15.09
CA HIS A 52 7.08 -0.49 13.63
C HIS A 52 8.28 0.29 13.03
N TYR A 53 8.86 1.23 13.78
CA TYR A 53 10.06 1.94 13.35
C TYR A 53 11.32 1.08 13.22
N LEU A 54 11.32 -0.16 13.69
CA LEU A 54 12.36 -1.13 13.39
C LEU A 54 12.34 -1.56 11.93
N PHE A 55 11.13 -1.56 11.33
CA PHE A 55 10.85 -2.06 9.99
C PHE A 55 10.64 -0.93 8.99
N HIS A 56 9.84 0.10 9.36
CA HIS A 56 9.49 1.18 8.44
C HIS A 56 9.45 2.55 9.13
N PHE A 57 9.84 3.60 8.40
CA PHE A 57 9.75 4.98 8.83
C PHE A 57 8.43 5.61 8.38
N SER A 58 7.38 5.48 9.16
CA SER A 58 6.02 5.88 8.80
C SER A 58 5.39 6.89 9.78
N PRO A 59 6.06 8.02 10.12
CA PRO A 59 5.53 8.99 11.09
C PRO A 59 4.22 9.65 10.64
N VAL A 60 3.87 9.65 9.35
CA VAL A 60 2.59 10.14 8.86
C VAL A 60 1.40 9.38 9.46
N LEU A 61 1.59 8.11 9.84
CA LEU A 61 0.56 7.29 10.45
C LEU A 61 0.22 7.72 11.87
N GLU A 62 1.20 8.26 12.62
CA GLU A 62 0.93 8.76 13.97
C GLU A 62 -0.06 9.94 13.95
N LEU A 63 -0.13 10.70 12.85
CA LEU A 63 -1.14 11.74 12.68
C LEU A 63 -2.57 11.17 12.58
N LEU A 64 -2.71 9.91 12.19
CA LEU A 64 -3.98 9.21 12.13
C LEU A 64 -4.40 8.60 13.48
N ALA A 65 -3.46 8.38 14.39
CA ALA A 65 -3.71 7.70 15.65
C ALA A 65 -4.89 8.29 16.47
N PRO A 66 -5.06 9.62 16.62
CA PRO A 66 -6.21 10.18 17.32
C PRO A 66 -7.55 9.78 16.69
N LEU A 67 -7.62 9.76 15.35
CA LEU A 67 -8.85 9.40 14.62
C LEU A 67 -9.12 7.91 14.68
N VAL A 68 -8.09 7.07 14.56
CA VAL A 68 -8.21 5.60 14.68
C VAL A 68 -8.68 5.24 16.09
N ARG A 69 -8.11 5.87 17.12
CA ARG A 69 -8.53 5.68 18.53
C ARG A 69 -9.97 6.13 18.79
N LEU A 70 -10.43 7.18 18.11
CA LEU A 70 -11.81 7.66 18.24
C LEU A 70 -12.83 6.66 17.64
N THR A 71 -12.48 6.04 16.52
CA THR A 71 -13.39 5.11 15.81
C THR A 71 -13.27 3.66 16.30
N HIS A 72 -12.17 3.31 16.97
CA HIS A 72 -11.86 1.96 17.46
C HIS A 72 -12.00 0.84 16.41
N GLY A 73 -11.79 1.20 15.13
CA GLY A 73 -11.97 0.26 14.02
C GLY A 73 -11.22 0.66 12.76
N PRO A 74 -11.30 -0.14 11.70
CA PRO A 74 -10.50 0.02 10.48
C PRO A 74 -10.97 1.17 9.59
N PHE A 75 -12.13 1.79 9.87
CA PHE A 75 -12.78 2.77 9.00
C PHE A 75 -11.83 3.89 8.57
N VAL A 76 -11.09 4.48 9.53
CA VAL A 76 -10.20 5.61 9.22
C VAL A 76 -9.09 5.18 8.27
N LEU A 77 -8.48 4.03 8.49
CA LEU A 77 -7.39 3.51 7.68
C LEU A 77 -7.87 3.22 6.25
N ILE A 78 -8.97 2.50 6.11
CA ILE A 78 -9.57 2.16 4.81
C ILE A 78 -9.99 3.44 4.07
N PHE A 79 -10.64 4.38 4.75
CA PHE A 79 -11.07 5.65 4.18
C PHE A 79 -9.88 6.49 3.69
N VAL A 80 -8.83 6.63 4.50
CA VAL A 80 -7.67 7.45 4.17
C VAL A 80 -6.88 6.84 3.01
N GLN A 81 -6.77 5.51 2.94
CA GLN A 81 -6.18 4.81 1.78
C GLN A 81 -6.98 5.11 0.50
N ALA A 82 -8.30 4.95 0.53
CA ALA A 82 -9.16 5.22 -0.61
C ALA A 82 -9.10 6.70 -1.04
N LEU A 83 -9.06 7.62 -0.08
CA LEU A 83 -8.91 9.06 -0.33
C LEU A 83 -7.55 9.37 -0.96
N ALA A 84 -6.46 8.84 -0.39
CA ALA A 84 -5.12 9.05 -0.92
C ALA A 84 -5.03 8.59 -2.38
N CYS A 85 -5.50 7.38 -2.70
CA CYS A 85 -5.53 6.88 -4.07
C CYS A 85 -6.44 7.73 -4.98
N GLY A 86 -7.61 8.14 -4.51
CA GLY A 86 -8.53 9.01 -5.26
C GLY A 86 -7.93 10.38 -5.61
N LEU A 87 -7.03 10.89 -4.76
CA LEU A 87 -6.33 12.18 -4.97
C LEU A 87 -5.28 12.15 -6.09
N VAL A 88 -4.96 10.99 -6.66
CA VAL A 88 -4.12 10.88 -7.86
C VAL A 88 -4.78 11.58 -9.06
N ALA A 89 -6.08 11.37 -9.27
CA ALA A 89 -6.78 11.92 -10.44
C ALA A 89 -6.74 13.47 -10.52
N PRO A 90 -7.00 14.24 -9.45
CA PRO A 90 -6.84 15.70 -9.50
C PRO A 90 -5.42 16.17 -9.81
N ALA A 91 -4.38 15.45 -9.38
CA ALA A 91 -3.00 15.77 -9.73
C ALA A 91 -2.77 15.60 -11.25
N ILE A 92 -3.24 14.48 -11.82
CA ILE A 92 -3.18 14.22 -13.25
C ILE A 92 -3.98 15.27 -14.04
N PHE A 93 -5.18 15.63 -13.56
CA PHE A 93 -5.97 16.71 -14.12
C PHE A 93 -5.20 18.04 -14.17
N SER A 94 -4.50 18.37 -13.08
CA SER A 94 -3.69 19.59 -12.98
C SER A 94 -2.61 19.65 -14.07
N ILE A 95 -1.93 18.53 -14.35
CA ILE A 95 -0.93 18.42 -15.42
C ILE A 95 -1.56 18.52 -16.82
N ALA A 96 -2.63 17.74 -17.05
CA ALA A 96 -3.30 17.67 -18.33
C ALA A 96 -3.96 19.02 -18.72
N ARG A 97 -4.62 19.68 -17.76
CA ARG A 97 -5.36 20.96 -17.98
C ARG A 97 -4.45 22.12 -18.38
N LYS A 98 -3.17 22.05 -18.04
CA LYS A 98 -2.17 23.05 -18.49
C LYS A 98 -1.81 22.89 -19.98
N ARG A 99 -2.10 21.73 -20.56
CA ARG A 99 -1.60 21.33 -21.90
C ARG A 99 -2.70 20.95 -22.89
N THR A 100 -3.92 20.77 -22.41
CA THR A 100 -5.08 20.37 -23.22
C THR A 100 -6.34 21.14 -22.81
N ASP A 101 -7.41 21.00 -23.58
CA ASP A 101 -8.72 21.52 -23.17
C ASP A 101 -9.28 20.74 -21.95
N GLU A 102 -10.25 21.33 -21.29
CA GLU A 102 -10.80 20.80 -20.05
C GLU A 102 -11.44 19.40 -20.21
N ARG A 103 -12.16 19.18 -21.31
CA ARG A 103 -12.84 17.89 -21.57
C ARG A 103 -11.83 16.77 -21.76
N LEU A 104 -10.77 17.03 -22.51
CA LEU A 104 -9.71 16.06 -22.70
C LEU A 104 -8.92 15.85 -21.39
N ALA A 105 -8.63 16.92 -20.65
CA ALA A 105 -7.97 16.82 -19.34
C ALA A 105 -8.77 15.99 -18.34
N LEU A 106 -10.11 16.17 -18.31
CA LEU A 106 -11.01 15.33 -17.50
C LEU A 106 -10.92 13.86 -17.92
N GLY A 107 -10.98 13.58 -19.23
CA GLY A 107 -10.87 12.21 -19.74
C GLY A 107 -9.53 11.56 -19.36
N ILE A 108 -8.40 12.28 -19.54
CA ILE A 108 -7.07 11.79 -19.16
C ILE A 108 -7.00 11.44 -17.67
N ALA A 109 -7.47 12.34 -16.82
CA ALA A 109 -7.40 12.17 -15.37
C ALA A 109 -8.35 11.08 -14.87
N SER A 110 -9.50 10.88 -15.52
CA SER A 110 -10.47 9.84 -15.14
C SER A 110 -9.93 8.41 -15.34
N ILE A 111 -8.89 8.24 -16.17
CA ILE A 111 -8.20 6.94 -16.31
C ILE A 111 -7.71 6.46 -14.94
N ALA A 112 -7.26 7.35 -14.06
CA ALA A 112 -6.79 6.97 -12.74
C ALA A 112 -7.85 6.22 -11.93
N PHE A 113 -9.15 6.56 -12.07
CA PHE A 113 -10.22 5.91 -11.31
C PHE A 113 -10.52 4.46 -11.74
N VAL A 114 -10.09 4.08 -12.94
CA VAL A 114 -10.27 2.74 -13.49
C VAL A 114 -8.95 2.04 -13.77
N TYR A 115 -7.82 2.64 -13.40
CA TYR A 115 -6.51 2.06 -13.63
C TYR A 115 -6.25 0.88 -12.68
N PRO A 116 -6.03 -0.35 -13.19
CA PRO A 116 -5.97 -1.56 -12.39
C PRO A 116 -4.94 -1.54 -11.27
N ALA A 117 -3.75 -1.00 -11.54
CA ALA A 117 -2.71 -0.90 -10.51
C ALA A 117 -3.15 0.00 -9.34
N LEU A 118 -3.84 1.13 -9.62
CA LEU A 118 -4.34 2.02 -8.56
C LEU A 118 -5.52 1.39 -7.81
N ALA A 119 -6.40 0.69 -8.53
CA ALA A 119 -7.47 -0.08 -7.91
C ALA A 119 -6.92 -1.15 -6.96
N GLY A 120 -5.84 -1.84 -7.35
CA GLY A 120 -5.14 -2.80 -6.52
C GLY A 120 -4.62 -2.21 -5.22
N VAL A 121 -3.84 -1.13 -5.32
CA VAL A 121 -3.33 -0.39 -4.13
C VAL A 121 -4.46 0.09 -3.22
N THR A 122 -5.60 0.48 -3.81
CA THR A 122 -6.75 0.99 -3.02
C THR A 122 -7.51 -0.12 -2.31
N PHE A 123 -7.59 -1.30 -2.93
CA PHE A 123 -8.42 -2.42 -2.45
C PHE A 123 -7.64 -3.45 -1.62
N THR A 124 -6.32 -3.44 -1.68
CA THR A 124 -5.49 -4.26 -0.78
C THR A 124 -5.67 -3.85 0.68
N ASP A 125 -5.11 -4.58 1.61
CA ASP A 125 -5.09 -4.17 3.01
C ASP A 125 -4.50 -2.79 3.16
N PHE A 126 -4.89 -2.09 4.24
CA PHE A 126 -4.31 -0.78 4.50
C PHE A 126 -2.80 -0.87 4.56
N HIS A 127 -2.17 0.02 3.79
CA HIS A 127 -0.73 0.20 3.82
C HIS A 127 -0.38 1.67 3.59
N GLU A 128 0.61 2.18 4.30
CA GLU A 128 1.05 3.58 4.19
C GLU A 128 1.50 3.95 2.77
N ASN A 129 2.00 2.99 1.99
CA ASN A 129 2.39 3.21 0.59
C ASN A 129 1.27 3.85 -0.27
N ALA A 130 0.01 3.74 0.13
CA ALA A 130 -1.09 4.39 -0.59
C ALA A 130 -0.91 5.91 -0.72
N PHE A 131 -0.23 6.56 0.24
CA PHE A 131 0.09 7.99 0.17
C PHE A 131 1.12 8.31 -0.92
N ALA A 132 1.97 7.36 -1.30
CA ALA A 132 3.03 7.55 -2.27
C ALA A 132 2.49 7.90 -3.66
N ALA A 133 1.45 7.21 -4.12
CA ALA A 133 0.88 7.43 -5.46
C ALA A 133 0.39 8.87 -5.64
N ALA A 134 -0.38 9.39 -4.68
CA ALA A 134 -0.85 10.77 -4.72
C ALA A 134 0.28 11.76 -4.40
N GLY A 135 1.09 11.48 -3.40
CA GLY A 135 2.22 12.33 -2.99
C GLY A 135 3.16 12.63 -4.14
N ALA A 136 3.61 11.59 -4.87
CA ALA A 136 4.47 11.75 -6.03
C ALA A 136 3.79 12.50 -7.18
N ALA A 137 2.51 12.17 -7.49
CA ALA A 137 1.75 12.85 -8.53
C ALA A 137 1.58 14.35 -8.22
N TRP A 138 1.20 14.69 -6.97
CA TRP A 138 1.05 16.08 -6.53
C TRP A 138 2.39 16.83 -6.41
N LEU A 139 3.46 16.17 -5.98
CA LEU A 139 4.81 16.74 -5.98
C LEU A 139 5.20 17.19 -7.39
N ILE A 140 5.09 16.30 -8.38
CA ILE A 140 5.41 16.61 -9.77
C ILE A 140 4.49 17.71 -10.33
N ALA A 141 3.17 17.62 -10.07
CA ALA A 141 2.20 18.62 -10.53
C ALA A 141 2.44 20.00 -9.90
N SER A 142 2.84 20.05 -8.65
CA SER A 142 3.15 21.29 -7.93
C SER A 142 4.43 21.93 -8.43
N LEU A 143 5.47 21.15 -8.69
CA LEU A 143 6.72 21.62 -9.31
C LEU A 143 6.47 22.16 -10.72
N ASP A 144 5.69 21.45 -11.57
CA ASP A 144 5.32 21.91 -12.91
C ASP A 144 4.58 23.26 -12.90
N ARG A 145 3.85 23.55 -11.83
CA ARG A 145 3.11 24.80 -11.60
C ARG A 145 3.86 25.83 -10.73
N ARG A 146 5.09 25.52 -10.30
CA ARG A 146 5.89 26.37 -9.40
C ARG A 146 5.18 26.67 -8.05
N ARG A 147 4.34 25.76 -7.57
CA ARG A 147 3.67 25.84 -6.27
C ARG A 147 4.56 25.19 -5.20
N PHE A 148 5.65 25.88 -4.85
CA PHE A 148 6.70 25.31 -4.00
C PHE A 148 6.22 24.95 -2.59
N ALA A 149 5.30 25.72 -1.99
CA ALA A 149 4.71 25.36 -0.69
C ALA A 149 3.95 24.03 -0.74
N LEU A 150 3.15 23.81 -1.79
CA LEU A 150 2.45 22.53 -1.98
C LEU A 150 3.43 21.40 -2.32
N ALA A 151 4.47 21.69 -3.10
CA ALA A 151 5.52 20.72 -3.39
C ALA A 151 6.26 20.29 -2.10
N ALA A 152 6.56 21.27 -1.21
CA ALA A 152 7.16 20.98 0.09
C ALA A 152 6.25 20.10 0.97
N LEU A 153 4.95 20.41 1.03
CA LEU A 153 3.97 19.60 1.76
C LEU A 153 3.94 18.16 1.23
N CYS A 154 3.89 17.99 -0.10
CA CYS A 154 3.90 16.66 -0.72
C CYS A 154 5.20 15.91 -0.42
N ALA A 155 6.35 16.59 -0.47
CA ALA A 155 7.63 15.98 -0.12
C ALA A 155 7.66 15.55 1.36
N VAL A 156 7.15 16.36 2.29
CA VAL A 156 7.04 16.01 3.72
C VAL A 156 6.15 14.79 3.93
N VAL A 157 4.97 14.73 3.27
CA VAL A 157 4.08 13.57 3.34
C VAL A 157 4.78 12.32 2.82
N LEU A 158 5.44 12.38 1.66
CA LEU A 158 6.19 11.26 1.09
C LEU A 158 7.28 10.78 2.05
N LEU A 159 8.13 11.69 2.53
CA LEU A 159 9.22 11.37 3.45
C LEU A 159 8.74 10.85 4.81
N GLY A 160 7.49 11.12 5.17
CA GLY A 160 6.85 10.59 6.37
C GLY A 160 6.01 9.34 6.11
N THR A 161 5.91 8.89 4.87
CA THR A 161 5.13 7.68 4.50
C THR A 161 5.94 6.43 4.77
N LYS A 162 7.15 6.38 4.22
CA LYS A 162 8.05 5.24 4.36
C LYS A 162 9.49 5.66 3.98
N GLU A 163 10.50 4.97 4.50
CA GLU A 163 11.91 5.28 4.23
C GLU A 163 12.28 5.12 2.74
N ASP A 164 11.62 4.21 2.02
CA ASP A 164 11.85 3.96 0.60
C ASP A 164 11.33 5.08 -0.32
N GLU A 165 10.45 5.94 0.17
CA GLU A 165 10.04 7.15 -0.55
C GLU A 165 11.15 8.21 -0.60
N ALA A 166 12.13 8.16 0.29
CA ALA A 166 13.19 9.16 0.32
C ALA A 166 14.10 9.09 -0.93
N PRO A 167 14.58 7.93 -1.42
CA PRO A 167 15.26 7.82 -2.72
C PRO A 167 14.41 8.35 -3.89
N ILE A 168 13.10 8.12 -3.86
CA ILE A 168 12.17 8.60 -4.91
C ILE A 168 12.10 10.13 -4.88
N VAL A 169 11.88 10.75 -3.72
CA VAL A 169 11.86 12.21 -3.56
C VAL A 169 13.20 12.82 -3.95
N ALA A 170 14.32 12.18 -3.56
CA ALA A 170 15.66 12.63 -3.93
C ALA A 170 15.84 12.65 -5.45
N PHE A 171 15.45 11.59 -6.13
CA PHE A 171 15.53 11.50 -7.59
C PHE A 171 14.62 12.51 -8.29
N LEU A 172 13.35 12.62 -7.87
CA LEU A 172 12.41 13.60 -8.42
C LEU A 172 12.92 15.03 -8.22
N GLY A 173 13.51 15.32 -7.04
CA GLY A 173 14.15 16.60 -6.74
C GLY A 173 15.33 16.90 -7.66
N LEU A 174 16.23 15.94 -7.90
CA LEU A 174 17.36 16.11 -8.82
C LEU A 174 16.92 16.35 -10.26
N VAL A 175 15.95 15.57 -10.76
CA VAL A 175 15.41 15.74 -12.12
C VAL A 175 14.75 17.12 -12.25
N ALA A 176 13.98 17.55 -11.26
CA ALA A 176 13.35 18.87 -11.24
C ALA A 176 14.39 20.00 -11.14
N ALA A 177 15.42 19.84 -10.31
CA ALA A 177 16.51 20.81 -10.19
C ALA A 177 17.21 21.02 -11.54
N LEU A 178 17.56 19.93 -12.24
CA LEU A 178 18.15 19.99 -13.57
C LEU A 178 17.22 20.64 -14.59
N TRP A 179 15.92 20.32 -14.53
CA TRP A 179 14.92 20.88 -15.43
C TRP A 179 14.74 22.40 -15.23
N PHE A 180 14.69 22.88 -13.98
CA PHE A 180 14.64 24.31 -13.64
C PHE A 180 15.95 25.02 -13.99
N TRP A 181 17.11 24.40 -13.70
CA TRP A 181 18.42 24.93 -14.04
C TRP A 181 18.57 25.21 -15.53
N ARG A 182 18.22 24.25 -16.39
CA ARG A 182 18.25 24.38 -17.85
C ARG A 182 17.35 25.48 -18.39
N ARG A 183 16.38 25.93 -17.61
CA ARG A 183 15.47 27.03 -17.93
C ARG A 183 15.85 28.37 -17.31
N GLY A 184 16.97 28.42 -16.62
CA GLY A 184 17.43 29.62 -15.92
C GLY A 184 16.66 29.93 -14.64
N ASP A 185 15.79 29.04 -14.17
CA ASP A 185 14.99 29.20 -12.95
C ASP A 185 15.80 28.77 -11.73
N ARG A 186 16.67 29.65 -11.25
CA ARG A 186 17.55 29.39 -10.10
C ARG A 186 16.78 29.09 -8.79
N PRO A 187 15.71 29.83 -8.42
CA PRO A 187 14.94 29.51 -7.24
C PRO A 187 14.30 28.12 -7.29
N GLY A 188 13.72 27.74 -8.43
CA GLY A 188 13.15 26.40 -8.62
C GLY A 188 14.21 25.30 -8.53
N ALA A 189 15.38 25.53 -9.11
CA ALA A 189 16.50 24.59 -9.03
C ALA A 189 17.00 24.44 -7.58
N ALA A 190 17.20 25.55 -6.85
CA ALA A 190 17.64 25.53 -5.46
C ALA A 190 16.62 24.82 -4.55
N PHE A 191 15.32 25.12 -4.68
CA PHE A 191 14.26 24.45 -3.94
C PHE A 191 14.29 22.93 -4.18
N SER A 192 14.35 22.50 -5.44
CA SER A 192 14.30 21.09 -5.80
C SER A 192 15.55 20.33 -5.34
N LEU A 193 16.73 20.96 -5.43
CA LEU A 193 17.97 20.40 -4.90
C LEU A 193 17.92 20.31 -3.36
N GLY A 194 17.40 21.33 -2.68
CA GLY A 194 17.20 21.32 -1.23
C GLY A 194 16.29 20.17 -0.79
N ALA A 195 15.18 19.95 -1.50
CA ALA A 195 14.28 18.83 -1.23
C ALA A 195 14.98 17.47 -1.43
N SER A 196 15.82 17.35 -2.46
CA SER A 196 16.63 16.14 -2.71
C SER A 196 17.61 15.87 -1.56
N LEU A 197 18.33 16.91 -1.10
CA LEU A 197 19.29 16.78 0.01
C LEU A 197 18.60 16.43 1.33
N ILE A 198 17.43 17.03 1.60
CA ILE A 198 16.61 16.69 2.78
C ILE A 198 16.18 15.23 2.70
N ALA A 199 15.75 14.74 1.55
CA ALA A 199 15.35 13.35 1.37
C ALA A 199 16.50 12.38 1.68
N VAL A 200 17.71 12.67 1.19
CA VAL A 200 18.92 11.88 1.52
C VAL A 200 19.20 11.94 3.03
N ALA A 201 19.07 13.11 3.66
CA ALA A 201 19.28 13.24 5.10
C ALA A 201 18.25 12.46 5.93
N VAL A 202 16.96 12.46 5.51
CA VAL A 202 15.89 11.67 6.17
C VAL A 202 16.20 10.18 6.05
N PHE A 203 16.56 9.68 4.86
CA PHE A 203 16.97 8.29 4.67
C PHE A 203 18.14 7.91 5.58
N ALA A 204 19.19 8.72 5.60
CA ALA A 204 20.33 8.49 6.46
C ALA A 204 19.95 8.50 7.95
N SER A 205 19.11 9.45 8.37
CA SER A 205 18.67 9.56 9.77
C SER A 205 17.82 8.36 10.21
N TYR A 206 17.02 7.79 9.32
CA TYR A 206 16.27 6.58 9.65
C TYR A 206 17.20 5.45 10.08
N PHE A 207 18.22 5.15 9.30
CA PHE A 207 19.15 4.05 9.60
C PHE A 207 20.12 4.36 10.75
N THR A 208 20.54 5.62 10.91
CA THR A 208 21.56 5.99 11.91
C THR A 208 21.00 6.45 13.25
N ILE A 209 19.74 6.88 13.29
CA ILE A 209 19.12 7.45 14.49
C ILE A 209 17.83 6.70 14.86
N VAL A 210 16.85 6.65 13.95
CA VAL A 210 15.50 6.18 14.29
C VAL A 210 15.50 4.67 14.59
N ARG A 211 16.05 3.85 13.71
CA ARG A 211 16.13 2.39 13.94
C ARG A 211 16.90 2.01 15.21
N PRO A 212 18.09 2.58 15.48
CA PRO A 212 18.79 2.34 16.75
C PRO A 212 17.96 2.75 17.98
N LEU A 213 17.28 3.90 17.94
CA LEU A 213 16.40 4.32 19.03
C LEU A 213 15.18 3.40 19.20
N ALA A 214 14.70 2.79 18.13
CA ALA A 214 13.64 1.79 18.16
C ALA A 214 14.10 0.41 18.65
N GLY A 215 15.40 0.21 18.86
CA GLY A 215 15.98 -1.03 19.41
C GLY A 215 16.77 -1.87 18.39
N ALA A 216 17.06 -1.36 17.18
CA ALA A 216 17.92 -2.07 16.25
C ALA A 216 19.34 -2.18 16.82
N THR A 217 19.87 -3.40 16.84
CA THR A 217 21.24 -3.69 17.30
C THR A 217 22.28 -3.59 16.19
N GLU A 218 21.83 -3.54 14.95
CA GLU A 218 22.67 -3.49 13.78
C GLU A 218 23.03 -2.04 13.42
N ALA A 219 24.29 -1.84 13.05
CA ALA A 219 24.78 -0.58 12.50
C ALA A 219 24.09 -0.24 11.17
N TRP A 220 24.43 0.94 10.60
CA TRP A 220 24.02 1.31 9.24
C TRP A 220 24.25 0.18 8.24
N ASP A 221 23.18 -0.43 7.81
CA ASP A 221 23.21 -1.46 6.77
C ASP A 221 21.93 -1.46 5.91
N PRO A 222 21.73 -0.41 5.10
CA PRO A 222 20.56 -0.37 4.22
C PRO A 222 20.58 -1.50 3.17
N LEU A 223 21.74 -1.99 2.76
CA LEU A 223 21.83 -3.10 1.81
C LEU A 223 21.37 -4.42 2.42
N HIS A 224 21.63 -4.65 3.70
CA HIS A 224 21.11 -5.81 4.40
C HIS A 224 19.63 -5.67 4.72
N PHE A 225 19.19 -4.46 5.10
CA PHE A 225 17.78 -4.15 5.33
C PHE A 225 16.94 -4.43 4.08
N TYR A 226 17.45 -4.03 2.90
CA TYR A 226 16.87 -4.36 1.60
C TYR A 226 17.47 -5.62 0.98
N ALA A 227 17.86 -6.62 1.80
CA ALA A 227 18.51 -7.84 1.31
C ALA A 227 17.63 -8.70 0.41
N TRP A 228 16.33 -8.50 0.41
CA TRP A 228 15.41 -9.03 -0.58
C TRP A 228 15.73 -8.55 -2.01
N ASN A 229 16.48 -7.46 -2.19
CA ASN A 229 17.09 -7.04 -3.44
C ASN A 229 18.43 -7.72 -3.71
N GLY A 230 19.03 -8.37 -2.70
CA GLY A 230 20.33 -9.02 -2.75
C GLY A 230 20.30 -10.55 -2.89
N GLY A 231 19.19 -11.16 -3.28
CA GLY A 231 19.10 -12.61 -3.54
C GLY A 231 18.53 -13.47 -2.42
N ARG A 232 17.95 -12.86 -1.39
CA ARG A 232 17.21 -13.54 -0.30
C ARG A 232 15.71 -13.43 -0.53
N GLY A 233 15.19 -13.97 -1.59
CA GLY A 233 13.76 -13.95 -1.90
C GLY A 233 13.23 -15.35 -2.20
N ASP A 234 11.94 -15.40 -2.48
CA ASP A 234 11.20 -16.62 -2.82
C ASP A 234 11.33 -17.01 -4.30
N SER A 235 11.81 -16.09 -5.15
CA SER A 235 11.88 -16.28 -6.60
C SER A 235 13.00 -17.22 -7.09
N GLY A 236 13.88 -17.66 -6.20
CA GLY A 236 14.96 -18.60 -6.53
C GLY A 236 15.94 -18.14 -7.61
N GLY A 237 15.83 -16.90 -8.09
CA GLY A 237 16.60 -16.30 -9.17
C GLY A 237 15.90 -15.11 -9.81
N LEU A 238 16.38 -14.69 -10.99
CA LEU A 238 15.76 -13.59 -11.72
C LEU A 238 14.52 -14.07 -12.47
N ASP A 239 13.33 -13.93 -11.86
CA ASP A 239 12.03 -14.22 -12.48
C ASP A 239 11.71 -13.19 -13.57
N LEU A 240 12.28 -13.37 -14.74
CA LEU A 240 12.04 -12.49 -15.89
C LEU A 240 10.58 -12.55 -16.38
N ARG A 241 9.92 -13.71 -16.25
CA ARG A 241 8.53 -13.87 -16.68
C ARG A 241 7.60 -13.06 -15.80
N GLY A 242 7.68 -13.21 -14.48
CA GLY A 242 6.84 -12.46 -13.54
C GLY A 242 7.03 -10.95 -13.70
N ARG A 243 8.29 -10.49 -13.80
CA ARG A 243 8.60 -9.07 -14.02
C ARG A 243 8.09 -8.52 -15.35
N ALA A 244 8.20 -9.31 -16.44
CA ALA A 244 7.66 -8.92 -17.74
C ALA A 244 6.12 -8.86 -17.71
N THR A 245 5.47 -9.83 -17.07
CA THR A 245 4.01 -9.83 -16.86
C THR A 245 3.59 -8.58 -16.10
N TYR A 246 4.23 -8.29 -14.97
CA TYR A 246 3.94 -7.09 -14.19
C TYR A 246 4.10 -5.79 -15.00
N ALA A 247 5.18 -5.67 -15.78
CA ALA A 247 5.40 -4.51 -16.64
C ALA A 247 4.32 -4.38 -17.75
N LEU A 248 3.84 -5.52 -18.28
CA LEU A 248 2.73 -5.53 -19.24
C LEU A 248 1.41 -5.13 -18.57
N GLU A 249 1.09 -5.66 -17.40
CA GLU A 249 -0.10 -5.29 -16.62
C GLU A 249 -0.10 -3.79 -16.27
N ALA A 250 1.07 -3.21 -16.00
CA ALA A 250 1.21 -1.77 -15.77
C ALA A 250 1.01 -0.92 -17.04
N LEU A 251 1.43 -1.38 -18.21
CA LEU A 251 1.53 -0.55 -19.41
C LEU A 251 0.46 -0.82 -20.47
N VAL A 252 -0.03 -2.05 -20.60
CA VAL A 252 -1.06 -2.42 -21.58
C VAL A 252 -2.35 -1.64 -21.39
N PRO A 253 -2.89 -1.46 -20.17
CA PRO A 253 -4.10 -0.65 -19.96
C PRO A 253 -3.94 0.80 -20.39
N LEU A 254 -2.69 1.31 -20.39
CA LEU A 254 -2.33 2.66 -20.85
C LEU A 254 -1.81 2.68 -22.30
N ALA A 255 -1.99 1.60 -23.07
CA ALA A 255 -1.56 1.44 -24.47
C ALA A 255 -0.09 1.88 -24.68
N PHE A 256 0.79 1.62 -23.71
CA PHE A 256 2.21 2.03 -23.72
C PHE A 256 2.47 3.53 -23.90
N VAL A 257 1.45 4.37 -23.79
CA VAL A 257 1.57 5.84 -23.95
C VAL A 257 2.61 6.45 -23.00
N PRO A 258 2.78 6.03 -21.74
CA PRO A 258 3.84 6.57 -20.87
C PRO A 258 5.24 6.53 -21.50
N LEU A 259 5.55 5.49 -22.28
CA LEU A 259 6.86 5.30 -22.90
C LEU A 259 7.12 6.30 -24.07
N THR A 260 6.11 7.00 -24.55
CA THR A 260 6.25 7.99 -25.66
C THR A 260 6.81 9.33 -25.19
N THR A 261 7.05 9.51 -23.89
CA THR A 261 7.53 10.77 -23.31
C THR A 261 8.71 10.52 -22.37
N PRO A 262 9.74 11.43 -22.37
CA PRO A 262 10.84 11.35 -21.42
C PRO A 262 10.40 11.39 -19.94
N ALA A 263 9.18 11.84 -19.66
CA ALA A 263 8.66 11.88 -18.30
C ALA A 263 8.54 10.50 -17.65
N VAL A 264 8.55 9.41 -18.44
CA VAL A 264 8.58 8.05 -17.91
C VAL A 264 9.80 7.81 -17.00
N VAL A 265 10.89 8.56 -17.20
CA VAL A 265 12.07 8.48 -16.34
C VAL A 265 11.75 8.76 -14.86
N LEU A 266 10.70 9.54 -14.58
CA LEU A 266 10.27 9.85 -13.22
C LEU A 266 9.76 8.61 -12.48
N ALA A 267 9.34 7.56 -13.18
CA ALA A 267 8.90 6.30 -12.61
C ALA A 267 10.04 5.30 -12.34
N VAL A 268 11.27 5.60 -12.84
CA VAL A 268 12.39 4.65 -12.78
C VAL A 268 12.74 4.21 -11.35
N PRO A 269 12.83 5.10 -10.33
CA PRO A 269 13.16 4.63 -8.99
C PRO A 269 12.14 3.62 -8.44
N GLY A 270 10.84 3.96 -8.48
CA GLY A 270 9.80 3.06 -7.99
C GLY A 270 9.66 1.76 -8.80
N LEU A 271 9.84 1.82 -10.13
CA LEU A 271 9.88 0.61 -10.96
C LEU A 271 11.13 -0.23 -10.67
N ALA A 272 12.29 0.41 -10.43
CA ALA A 272 13.52 -0.29 -10.10
C ALA A 272 13.42 -0.98 -8.74
N GLU A 273 12.78 -0.34 -7.75
CA GLU A 273 12.49 -0.93 -6.45
C GLU A 273 11.66 -2.20 -6.60
N VAL A 274 10.51 -2.10 -7.23
CA VAL A 274 9.57 -3.21 -7.40
C VAL A 274 10.14 -4.32 -8.27
N LEU A 275 10.65 -3.99 -9.45
CA LEU A 275 11.18 -4.98 -10.40
C LEU A 275 12.58 -5.51 -10.02
N GLY A 276 13.30 -4.81 -9.15
CA GLY A 276 14.58 -5.26 -8.61
C GLY A 276 14.44 -6.27 -7.46
N SER A 277 13.26 -6.36 -6.86
CA SER A 277 13.00 -7.24 -5.73
C SER A 277 13.13 -8.74 -6.09
N HIS A 278 13.56 -9.55 -5.13
CA HIS A 278 13.54 -11.00 -5.18
C HIS A 278 12.30 -11.61 -4.51
N LEU A 279 11.43 -10.77 -3.93
CA LEU A 279 10.14 -11.20 -3.39
C LEU A 279 9.08 -11.08 -4.49
N SER A 280 8.45 -12.18 -4.86
CA SER A 280 7.45 -12.22 -5.94
C SER A 280 6.24 -11.33 -5.66
N ILE A 281 5.86 -11.20 -4.39
CA ILE A 281 4.75 -10.34 -3.95
C ILE A 281 4.91 -8.88 -4.37
N THR A 282 6.15 -8.35 -4.44
CA THR A 282 6.40 -6.94 -4.77
C THR A 282 6.07 -6.61 -6.22
N TYR A 283 6.29 -7.56 -7.15
CA TYR A 283 5.90 -7.43 -8.57
C TYR A 283 4.67 -8.28 -8.91
N THR A 284 3.74 -8.36 -7.96
CA THR A 284 2.39 -8.88 -8.17
C THR A 284 1.41 -7.72 -8.26
N MET A 285 0.71 -7.59 -9.41
CA MET A 285 -0.29 -6.54 -9.57
C MET A 285 -1.42 -6.72 -8.56
N GLY A 286 -1.94 -5.63 -8.05
CA GLY A 286 -2.97 -5.67 -6.99
C GLY A 286 -2.42 -5.49 -5.57
N GLN A 287 -1.10 -5.49 -5.40
CA GLN A 287 -0.45 -5.23 -4.12
C GLN A 287 -0.08 -3.75 -3.94
N HIS A 288 0.11 -3.32 -2.69
CA HIS A 288 0.43 -1.93 -2.34
C HIS A 288 1.75 -1.43 -2.91
N TYR A 289 2.69 -2.30 -3.26
CA TYR A 289 4.01 -1.95 -3.80
C TYR A 289 3.94 -1.15 -5.11
N ALA A 290 2.85 -1.24 -5.86
CA ALA A 290 2.67 -0.44 -7.07
C ALA A 290 2.56 1.06 -6.80
N ALA A 291 2.24 1.49 -5.59
CA ALA A 291 2.01 2.88 -5.23
C ALA A 291 3.20 3.81 -5.57
N VAL A 292 4.42 3.32 -5.41
CA VAL A 292 5.67 4.10 -5.59
C VAL A 292 5.93 4.57 -7.03
N TRP A 293 5.33 3.92 -8.04
CA TRP A 293 5.52 4.29 -9.44
C TRP A 293 4.25 4.76 -10.16
N ILE A 294 3.04 4.51 -9.63
CA ILE A 294 1.77 4.83 -10.28
C ILE A 294 1.64 6.33 -10.60
N GLY A 295 1.93 7.20 -9.64
CA GLY A 295 1.84 8.65 -9.83
C GLY A 295 2.69 9.14 -11.01
N PRO A 296 4.00 8.87 -11.03
CA PRO A 296 4.88 9.18 -12.15
C PRO A 296 4.45 8.58 -13.49
N VAL A 297 3.99 7.33 -13.55
CA VAL A 297 3.52 6.67 -14.78
C VAL A 297 2.28 7.37 -15.34
N LEU A 298 1.30 7.71 -14.49
CA LEU A 298 0.09 8.42 -14.92
C LEU A 298 0.39 9.87 -15.34
N ILE A 299 1.40 10.54 -14.75
CA ILE A 299 1.91 11.82 -15.23
C ILE A 299 2.51 11.65 -16.63
N ALA A 300 3.34 10.63 -16.84
CA ALA A 300 3.91 10.34 -18.17
C ALA A 300 2.82 10.03 -19.19
N PHE A 301 1.78 9.27 -18.82
CA PHE A 301 0.59 9.06 -19.65
C PHE A 301 -0.08 10.37 -20.04
N ALA A 302 -0.37 11.25 -19.09
CA ALA A 302 -1.00 12.52 -19.35
C ALA A 302 -0.20 13.40 -20.33
N LEU A 303 1.13 13.42 -20.17
CA LEU A 303 2.04 14.15 -21.06
C LEU A 303 2.13 13.52 -22.44
N GLY A 304 2.06 12.18 -22.55
CA GLY A 304 2.00 11.46 -23.81
C GLY A 304 0.72 11.79 -24.60
N ILE A 305 -0.44 11.72 -23.95
CA ILE A 305 -1.72 12.10 -24.56
C ILE A 305 -1.71 13.58 -24.99
N ALA A 306 -1.17 14.48 -24.16
CA ALA A 306 -1.06 15.90 -24.50
C ALA A 306 -0.21 16.13 -25.77
N ARG A 307 0.86 15.36 -25.97
CA ARG A 307 1.67 15.40 -27.22
C ARG A 307 0.88 14.95 -28.44
N VAL A 308 0.09 13.89 -28.30
CA VAL A 308 -0.81 13.43 -29.37
C VAL A 308 -1.85 14.49 -29.66
N ALA A 309 -2.46 15.08 -28.63
CA ALA A 309 -3.49 16.12 -28.76
C ALA A 309 -3.00 17.38 -29.47
N ALA A 310 -1.73 17.77 -29.27
CA ALA A 310 -1.11 18.90 -29.92
C ALA A 310 -1.02 18.72 -31.47
N ARG A 311 -1.07 17.47 -31.97
CA ARG A 311 -1.05 17.15 -33.40
C ARG A 311 -2.44 16.78 -33.90
N ASP A 312 -3.19 15.99 -33.13
CA ASP A 312 -4.50 15.50 -33.52
C ASP A 312 -5.33 15.22 -32.23
N ARG A 313 -6.24 16.17 -31.96
CA ARG A 313 -7.16 16.05 -30.79
C ARG A 313 -8.10 14.85 -30.93
N ARG A 314 -8.53 14.48 -32.13
CA ARG A 314 -9.43 13.34 -32.33
C ARG A 314 -8.73 12.02 -31.96
N ARG A 315 -7.50 11.85 -32.42
CA ARG A 315 -6.67 10.68 -32.06
C ARG A 315 -6.43 10.63 -30.54
N ALA A 316 -6.14 11.74 -29.89
CA ALA A 316 -5.97 11.79 -28.44
C ALA A 316 -7.23 11.32 -27.69
N LEU A 317 -8.42 11.79 -28.12
CA LEU A 317 -9.70 11.36 -27.55
C LEU A 317 -9.96 9.86 -27.76
N LEU A 318 -9.68 9.33 -28.95
CA LEU A 318 -9.83 7.92 -29.25
C LEU A 318 -8.89 7.07 -28.37
N LEU A 319 -7.65 7.52 -28.21
CA LEU A 319 -6.65 6.83 -27.38
C LEU A 319 -7.05 6.81 -25.91
N VAL A 320 -7.54 7.93 -25.35
CA VAL A 320 -8.06 7.98 -23.98
C VAL A 320 -9.24 7.02 -23.81
N ARG A 321 -10.17 6.97 -24.77
CA ARG A 321 -11.30 6.03 -24.72
C ARG A 321 -10.84 4.58 -24.80
N ALA A 322 -9.88 4.29 -25.67
CA ALA A 322 -9.29 2.94 -25.77
C ALA A 322 -8.63 2.53 -24.45
N CYS A 323 -7.84 3.41 -23.84
CA CYS A 323 -7.24 3.14 -22.53
C CYS A 323 -8.30 2.94 -21.43
N ALA A 324 -9.39 3.71 -21.44
CA ALA A 324 -10.49 3.51 -20.49
C ALA A 324 -11.13 2.10 -20.64
N VAL A 325 -11.37 1.67 -21.87
CA VAL A 325 -11.89 0.34 -22.16
C VAL A 325 -10.90 -0.73 -21.73
N LEU A 326 -9.61 -0.59 -22.04
CA LEU A 326 -8.57 -1.53 -21.65
C LEU A 326 -8.47 -1.63 -20.11
N CYS A 327 -8.49 -0.52 -19.39
CA CYS A 327 -8.47 -0.52 -17.93
C CYS A 327 -9.69 -1.27 -17.34
N VAL A 328 -10.89 -1.01 -17.87
CA VAL A 328 -12.12 -1.66 -17.39
C VAL A 328 -12.10 -3.15 -17.71
N LEU A 329 -11.66 -3.55 -18.90
CA LEU A 329 -11.52 -4.95 -19.27
C LEU A 329 -10.49 -5.68 -18.40
N ASP A 330 -9.37 -5.03 -18.13
CA ASP A 330 -8.34 -5.61 -17.28
C ASP A 330 -8.85 -5.82 -15.85
N LEU A 331 -9.49 -4.78 -15.25
CA LEU A 331 -10.14 -4.93 -13.95
C LEU A 331 -11.18 -6.05 -13.91
N ALA A 332 -11.94 -6.23 -15.00
CA ALA A 332 -13.02 -7.21 -15.03
C ALA A 332 -12.53 -8.65 -15.23
N VAL A 333 -11.41 -8.87 -15.93
CA VAL A 333 -11.03 -10.18 -16.45
C VAL A 333 -9.63 -10.63 -16.05
N ALA A 334 -8.64 -9.74 -16.09
CA ALA A 334 -7.23 -10.12 -15.98
C ALA A 334 -6.58 -9.71 -14.66
N SER A 335 -7.01 -8.59 -14.07
CA SER A 335 -6.44 -8.08 -12.83
C SER A 335 -6.72 -8.99 -11.65
N PRO A 336 -5.78 -9.17 -10.71
CA PRO A 336 -6.03 -9.85 -9.43
C PRO A 336 -7.17 -9.22 -8.62
N THR A 337 -7.50 -7.95 -8.88
CA THR A 337 -8.62 -7.22 -8.26
C THR A 337 -9.88 -7.20 -9.13
N HIS A 338 -10.18 -8.29 -9.85
CA HIS A 338 -11.39 -8.42 -10.67
C HIS A 338 -12.69 -8.51 -9.82
N TRP A 339 -13.85 -8.51 -10.49
CA TRP A 339 -15.16 -8.47 -9.85
C TRP A 339 -15.42 -9.54 -8.78
N GLY A 340 -14.83 -10.71 -8.91
CA GLY A 340 -14.95 -11.78 -7.92
C GLY A 340 -14.42 -11.44 -6.53
N HIS A 341 -13.63 -10.40 -6.41
CA HIS A 341 -13.09 -9.91 -5.14
C HIS A 341 -13.91 -8.78 -4.50
N PHE A 342 -14.89 -8.23 -5.23
CA PHE A 342 -15.76 -7.16 -4.78
C PHE A 342 -17.12 -7.70 -4.33
N LEU A 343 -17.81 -6.95 -3.47
CA LEU A 343 -19.19 -7.20 -3.04
C LEU A 343 -19.39 -8.64 -2.50
N ARG A 344 -18.71 -8.95 -1.43
CA ARG A 344 -18.88 -10.22 -0.73
C ARG A 344 -20.11 -10.18 0.16
N VAL A 345 -20.84 -11.29 0.24
CA VAL A 345 -22.00 -11.41 1.11
C VAL A 345 -21.56 -12.08 2.41
N ARG A 346 -21.85 -11.42 3.53
CA ARG A 346 -21.55 -11.97 4.84
C ARG A 346 -22.29 -13.29 5.08
N SER A 347 -21.55 -14.29 5.53
CA SER A 347 -22.00 -15.68 5.70
C SER A 347 -22.34 -16.02 7.16
N ALA A 348 -22.92 -17.21 7.38
CA ALA A 348 -23.06 -17.77 8.72
C ALA A 348 -21.71 -18.05 9.38
N HIS A 349 -20.70 -18.38 8.57
CA HIS A 349 -19.32 -18.61 9.01
C HIS A 349 -18.67 -17.33 9.57
N ASP A 350 -18.84 -16.18 8.89
CA ASP A 350 -18.37 -14.90 9.39
C ASP A 350 -19.01 -14.55 10.74
N ALA A 351 -20.29 -14.90 10.92
CA ALA A 351 -20.97 -14.72 12.20
C ALA A 351 -20.46 -15.69 13.28
N ALA A 352 -19.99 -16.88 12.93
CA ALA A 352 -19.34 -17.79 13.85
C ALA A 352 -17.97 -17.24 14.32
N LEU A 353 -17.20 -16.64 13.40
CA LEU A 353 -15.96 -15.93 13.73
C LEU A 353 -16.21 -14.78 14.72
N ASP A 354 -17.25 -13.96 14.50
CA ASP A 354 -17.63 -12.89 15.44
C ASP A 354 -17.93 -13.44 16.85
N ARG A 355 -18.72 -14.53 16.91
CA ARG A 355 -19.05 -15.15 18.21
C ARG A 355 -17.81 -15.70 18.91
N ALA A 356 -16.91 -16.32 18.15
CA ALA A 356 -15.67 -16.85 18.70
C ALA A 356 -14.75 -15.73 19.21
N ILE A 357 -14.61 -14.62 18.46
CA ILE A 357 -13.86 -13.44 18.89
C ILE A 357 -14.47 -12.82 20.15
N ALA A 358 -15.79 -12.67 20.22
CA ALA A 358 -16.48 -12.14 21.38
C ALA A 358 -16.35 -13.04 22.63
N ALA A 359 -16.08 -14.33 22.46
CA ALA A 359 -15.89 -15.29 23.52
C ALA A 359 -14.44 -15.37 24.04
N ILE A 360 -13.49 -14.63 23.45
CA ILE A 360 -12.10 -14.62 23.89
C ILE A 360 -11.99 -14.05 25.30
N PRO A 361 -11.35 -14.76 26.24
CA PRO A 361 -11.15 -14.22 27.59
C PRO A 361 -10.22 -13.00 27.55
N ALA A 362 -10.63 -11.92 28.20
CA ALA A 362 -9.84 -10.69 28.25
C ALA A 362 -8.48 -10.89 28.92
N GLY A 363 -7.45 -10.25 28.38
CA GLY A 363 -6.11 -10.20 28.95
C GLY A 363 -5.25 -11.46 28.75
N LEU A 364 -5.71 -12.42 27.97
CA LEU A 364 -4.92 -13.60 27.60
C LEU A 364 -4.28 -13.41 26.21
N ASP A 365 -3.04 -13.89 26.08
CA ASP A 365 -2.39 -13.98 24.80
C ASP A 365 -3.18 -14.92 23.86
N ILE A 366 -3.59 -14.40 22.70
CA ILE A 366 -4.30 -15.15 21.70
C ILE A 366 -3.49 -15.26 20.40
N GLY A 367 -3.32 -16.47 19.90
CA GLY A 367 -2.79 -16.75 18.57
C GLY A 367 -3.92 -16.98 17.57
N THR A 368 -3.82 -16.38 16.38
CA THR A 368 -4.82 -16.54 15.35
C THR A 368 -4.23 -16.44 13.95
N PHE A 369 -5.01 -16.72 12.94
CA PHE A 369 -4.68 -16.53 11.51
C PHE A 369 -4.84 -15.05 11.09
N ASP A 370 -4.31 -14.71 9.92
CA ASP A 370 -4.10 -13.32 9.50
C ASP A 370 -5.39 -12.51 9.41
N GLU A 371 -6.46 -13.08 8.88
CA GLU A 371 -7.73 -12.39 8.70
C GLU A 371 -8.42 -12.10 10.06
N ALA A 372 -8.35 -13.04 11.00
CA ALA A 372 -8.89 -12.80 12.34
C ALA A 372 -8.00 -11.86 13.16
N TYR A 373 -6.68 -11.83 12.91
CA TYR A 373 -5.78 -10.85 13.53
C TYR A 373 -6.18 -9.41 13.19
N ALA A 374 -6.62 -9.14 11.96
CA ALA A 374 -7.14 -7.84 11.58
C ALA A 374 -8.34 -7.41 12.46
N HIS A 375 -9.20 -8.34 12.85
CA HIS A 375 -10.35 -8.07 13.76
C HIS A 375 -9.95 -7.92 15.22
N LEU A 376 -8.80 -8.45 15.60
CA LEU A 376 -8.24 -8.35 16.94
C LEU A 376 -7.22 -7.21 17.09
N GLY A 377 -7.07 -6.35 16.10
CA GLY A 377 -6.08 -5.27 16.11
C GLY A 377 -6.20 -4.26 17.27
N ALA A 378 -7.32 -4.22 17.98
CA ALA A 378 -7.47 -3.44 19.21
C ALA A 378 -6.89 -4.15 20.45
N ASP A 379 -6.65 -5.46 20.41
CA ASP A 379 -6.12 -6.23 21.52
C ASP A 379 -4.58 -6.30 21.45
N PRO A 380 -3.86 -5.73 22.42
CA PRO A 380 -2.40 -5.78 22.46
C PRO A 380 -1.85 -7.20 22.70
N ASN A 381 -2.69 -8.15 23.11
CA ASN A 381 -2.33 -9.53 23.35
C ASN A 381 -2.69 -10.47 22.18
N ALA A 382 -3.18 -9.89 21.05
CA ALA A 382 -3.41 -10.65 19.83
C ALA A 382 -2.11 -10.83 19.04
N TYR A 383 -1.88 -12.04 18.55
CA TYR A 383 -0.71 -12.43 17.76
C TYR A 383 -1.17 -13.11 16.47
N SER A 384 -0.77 -12.58 15.30
CA SER A 384 -0.90 -13.32 14.06
C SER A 384 0.09 -14.46 14.06
N SER A 385 -0.39 -15.61 13.71
CA SER A 385 0.27 -16.89 13.41
C SER A 385 1.63 -17.22 14.10
N ALA A 386 1.86 -18.39 14.26
CA ALA A 386 2.88 -19.34 13.89
C ALA A 386 4.27 -19.26 14.50
N LYS A 387 4.70 -18.25 15.19
CA LYS A 387 6.04 -18.31 15.80
C LYS A 387 6.04 -19.15 17.09
N ALA A 388 4.92 -19.18 17.82
CA ALA A 388 4.72 -20.01 18.99
C ALA A 388 3.24 -20.14 19.33
N LEU A 389 2.79 -21.31 19.78
CA LEU A 389 1.43 -21.50 20.28
C LEU A 389 1.19 -20.62 21.50
N ARG A 390 0.10 -19.87 21.48
CA ARG A 390 -0.35 -19.02 22.59
C ARG A 390 -1.23 -19.80 23.56
N PRO A 391 -1.45 -19.29 24.80
CA PRO A 391 -2.38 -19.90 25.75
C PRO A 391 -3.79 -20.07 25.22
N THR A 392 -4.28 -19.08 24.43
CA THR A 392 -5.55 -19.14 23.72
C THR A 392 -5.29 -19.17 22.23
N ILE A 393 -6.09 -19.91 21.47
CA ILE A 393 -5.94 -20.05 20.03
C ILE A 393 -7.33 -19.94 19.39
N LEU A 394 -7.46 -19.03 18.44
CA LEU A 394 -8.60 -18.96 17.54
C LEU A 394 -8.21 -19.60 16.21
N ASP A 395 -8.84 -20.72 15.87
CA ASP A 395 -8.61 -21.49 14.65
C ASP A 395 -9.87 -21.57 13.81
N ASP A 396 -9.69 -21.51 12.51
CA ASP A 396 -10.74 -21.71 11.51
C ASP A 396 -10.33 -22.84 10.58
N LEU A 397 -11.08 -23.95 10.61
CA LEU A 397 -10.79 -25.14 9.82
C LEU A 397 -10.93 -24.92 8.31
N SER A 398 -11.64 -23.88 7.90
CA SER A 398 -11.79 -23.49 6.49
C SER A 398 -10.63 -22.64 5.95
N TYR A 399 -9.88 -21.98 6.86
CA TYR A 399 -8.74 -21.14 6.50
C TYR A 399 -7.49 -21.99 6.25
N HIS A 400 -6.88 -21.84 5.07
CA HIS A 400 -5.70 -22.57 4.65
C HIS A 400 -4.57 -21.61 4.21
N SER A 401 -3.45 -21.69 4.88
CA SER A 401 -2.18 -21.14 4.43
C SER A 401 -1.06 -22.08 4.89
N PRO A 402 0.09 -22.13 4.17
CA PRO A 402 1.20 -23.01 4.59
C PRO A 402 1.64 -22.78 6.02
N THR A 403 1.64 -21.53 6.47
CA THR A 403 2.02 -21.15 7.82
C THR A 403 1.00 -21.58 8.83
N TRP A 404 -0.30 -21.32 8.60
CA TRP A 404 -1.35 -21.65 9.55
C TRP A 404 -1.63 -23.15 9.62
N ASP A 405 -1.54 -23.86 8.51
CA ASP A 405 -1.68 -25.32 8.48
C ASP A 405 -0.61 -26.02 9.34
N ALA A 406 0.61 -25.48 9.38
CA ALA A 406 1.67 -25.96 10.28
C ALA A 406 1.32 -25.70 11.77
N VAL A 407 0.74 -24.53 12.08
CA VAL A 407 0.23 -24.20 13.43
C VAL A 407 -0.89 -25.15 13.81
N ARG A 408 -1.88 -25.33 12.93
CA ARG A 408 -3.01 -26.24 13.14
C ARG A 408 -2.53 -27.67 13.42
N ALA A 409 -1.58 -28.18 12.65
CA ALA A 409 -0.99 -29.49 12.90
C ALA A 409 -0.35 -29.60 14.29
N GLN A 410 0.20 -28.51 14.83
CA GLN A 410 0.70 -28.48 16.20
C GLN A 410 -0.43 -28.44 17.23
N VAL A 411 -1.49 -27.64 16.97
CA VAL A 411 -2.70 -27.58 17.82
C VAL A 411 -3.35 -28.96 17.94
N GLU A 412 -3.47 -29.71 16.85
CA GLU A 412 -4.02 -31.07 16.86
C GLU A 412 -3.18 -32.02 17.71
N ARG A 413 -1.86 -31.90 17.68
CA ARG A 413 -0.97 -32.69 18.58
C ARG A 413 -1.18 -32.36 20.07
N GLU A 414 -1.39 -31.06 20.38
CA GLU A 414 -1.68 -30.63 21.76
C GLU A 414 -3.03 -31.15 22.24
N LEU A 415 -4.06 -31.14 21.41
CA LEU A 415 -5.38 -31.70 21.68
C LEU A 415 -5.29 -33.23 21.91
N ALA A 416 -4.63 -33.95 21.01
CA ALA A 416 -4.45 -35.41 21.15
C ALA A 416 -3.66 -35.81 22.42
N ALA A 417 -2.74 -34.96 22.86
CA ALA A 417 -1.97 -35.16 24.08
C ALA A 417 -2.69 -34.70 25.36
N GLY A 418 -3.92 -34.18 25.26
CA GLY A 418 -4.67 -33.64 26.40
C GLY A 418 -4.09 -32.36 27.00
N ARG A 419 -3.20 -31.66 26.26
CA ARG A 419 -2.58 -30.38 26.68
C ARG A 419 -3.33 -29.16 26.18
N ALA A 420 -4.37 -29.37 25.38
CA ALA A 420 -5.31 -28.32 24.96
C ALA A 420 -6.73 -28.87 25.01
N HIS A 421 -7.71 -27.99 25.11
CA HIS A 421 -9.14 -28.33 24.98
C HIS A 421 -9.91 -27.24 24.24
N VAL A 422 -11.02 -27.64 23.63
CA VAL A 422 -11.90 -26.73 22.93
C VAL A 422 -12.81 -26.01 23.92
N LEU A 423 -12.77 -24.69 23.93
CA LEU A 423 -13.67 -23.85 24.73
C LEU A 423 -15.01 -23.63 24.04
N ALA A 424 -14.96 -23.41 22.73
CA ALA A 424 -16.14 -23.21 21.87
C ALA A 424 -15.83 -23.71 20.45
N SER A 425 -16.85 -24.23 19.77
CA SER A 425 -16.76 -24.63 18.37
C SER A 425 -18.08 -24.37 17.68
N ASP A 426 -18.03 -23.68 16.53
CA ASP A 426 -19.21 -23.34 15.73
C ASP A 426 -18.79 -23.16 14.27
N ASP A 427 -19.48 -23.83 13.34
CA ASP A 427 -19.27 -23.77 11.88
C ASP A 427 -17.79 -23.89 11.45
N GLY A 428 -17.04 -24.81 12.08
CA GLY A 428 -15.60 -25.00 11.79
C GLY A 428 -14.67 -24.01 12.48
N VAL A 429 -15.19 -22.97 13.11
CA VAL A 429 -14.41 -22.04 13.94
C VAL A 429 -14.24 -22.62 15.34
N ARG A 430 -13.01 -22.61 15.88
CA ARG A 430 -12.70 -23.16 17.20
C ARG A 430 -11.95 -22.16 18.06
N LEU A 431 -12.42 -21.97 19.27
CA LEU A 431 -11.66 -21.29 20.32
C LEU A 431 -11.09 -22.36 21.26
N LEU A 432 -9.79 -22.36 21.48
CA LEU A 432 -9.10 -23.37 22.27
C LEU A 432 -8.31 -22.73 23.39
N ALA A 433 -8.21 -23.42 24.51
CA ALA A 433 -7.26 -23.10 25.59
C ALA A 433 -6.21 -24.19 25.73
N ARG A 434 -4.96 -23.77 25.92
CA ARG A 434 -3.87 -24.66 26.29
C ARG A 434 -3.71 -24.72 27.80
N LEU A 435 -3.43 -25.90 28.33
CA LEU A 435 -3.07 -26.04 29.69
C LEU A 435 -1.66 -25.49 29.93
N PRO A 436 -1.40 -24.84 31.09
CA PRO A 436 -0.05 -24.45 31.46
C PRO A 436 0.82 -25.69 31.50
N GLY A 437 1.96 -25.65 30.83
CA GLY A 437 2.95 -26.72 30.82
C GLY A 437 3.73 -26.79 32.11
#